data_fb248d831995c9ac99b1e7e8b6f97d05
#
_entry.id   fb248d831995c9ac99b1e7e8b6f97d05
#
_cell.length_a   1.000
_cell.length_b   1.000
_cell.length_c   1.000
_cell.angle_alpha   90.00
_cell.angle_beta   90.00
_cell.angle_gamma   90.00
#
_symmetry.space_group_name_H-M   'P 1'
#
loop_
_entity.id
_entity.type
_entity.pdbx_description
1 polymer ?
#
loop_
_entity_poly.entity_id
_entity_poly.type
_entity_poly.pdbx_seq_one_letter_code
_entity_poly.pdbx_strand_id
1 'polypeptide(L)'
;TLFYILPLTSATFTFFFIMAKHTNQLVNESSPYLLQHAHNPVNWYPWGDEALQKAKEENKPILVSIGYAACHWCHVMERESFEDESTAAIMNEHFINIKIDREERPDLDHIYMDAVQAMTGSGGWPLNVFLTPDAKPFYGGTYFPLQRAFNRPSWQETLYGVIQAFRERRHEIDAQAENLTEHLTQSNAFGLKKINED
;
A
#
# COMPACT_ATOMS: atom_id res chain seq x y z
N THR A 1 3.13 -25.78 70.57
CA THR A 1 2.64 -24.84 69.48
C THR A 1 3.55 -25.07 68.29
N LEU A 2 3.03 -25.81 67.28
CA LEU A 2 3.73 -26.09 66.00
C LEU A 2 3.42 -24.97 65.03
N PHE A 3 4.46 -24.27 64.59
CA PHE A 3 4.31 -23.31 63.43
C PHE A 3 4.55 -24.11 62.13
N TYR A 4 3.47 -24.22 61.30
CA TYR A 4 3.58 -24.69 59.93
C TYR A 4 4.02 -23.52 59.03
N ILE A 5 5.23 -23.63 58.48
CA ILE A 5 5.71 -22.75 57.42
C ILE A 5 5.23 -23.35 56.10
N LEU A 6 4.30 -22.65 55.42
CA LEU A 6 3.89 -22.98 54.07
C LEU A 6 5.00 -22.53 53.08
N PRO A 7 5.40 -23.37 52.12
CA PRO A 7 6.36 -22.96 51.13
C PRO A 7 5.69 -21.98 50.11
N LEU A 8 6.30 -20.81 49.91
CA LEU A 8 5.99 -19.93 48.82
C LEU A 8 6.33 -20.63 47.49
N THR A 9 5.33 -21.06 46.75
CA THR A 9 5.51 -21.52 45.37
C THR A 9 5.85 -20.33 44.48
N SER A 10 7.08 -20.29 44.01
CA SER A 10 7.56 -19.37 42.98
C SER A 10 6.76 -19.59 41.67
N ALA A 11 5.81 -18.73 41.38
CA ALA A 11 5.15 -18.70 40.09
C ALA A 11 6.15 -18.13 39.07
N THR A 12 6.78 -19.02 38.31
CA THR A 12 7.58 -18.65 37.16
C THR A 12 6.62 -18.16 36.09
N PHE A 13 6.51 -16.84 35.92
CA PHE A 13 5.84 -16.19 34.77
C PHE A 13 6.69 -16.48 33.54
N THR A 14 6.30 -17.48 32.76
CA THR A 14 6.87 -17.72 31.44
C THR A 14 6.25 -16.70 30.50
N PHE A 15 6.99 -15.64 30.18
CA PHE A 15 6.64 -14.72 29.09
C PHE A 15 6.77 -15.49 27.78
N PHE A 16 5.65 -15.93 27.22
CA PHE A 16 5.60 -16.32 25.82
C PHE A 16 5.76 -15.07 24.98
N PHE A 17 6.94 -14.83 24.46
CA PHE A 17 7.13 -13.93 23.32
C PHE A 17 6.45 -14.57 22.13
N ILE A 18 5.24 -14.10 21.79
CA ILE A 18 4.62 -14.41 20.51
C ILE A 18 5.44 -13.63 19.49
N MET A 19 6.41 -14.28 18.86
CA MET A 19 7.11 -13.73 17.72
C MET A 19 6.08 -13.54 16.62
N ALA A 20 5.97 -12.31 16.07
CA ALA A 20 5.13 -12.06 14.91
C ALA A 20 5.55 -13.00 13.77
N LYS A 21 4.58 -13.63 13.11
CA LYS A 21 4.83 -14.59 12.03
C LYS A 21 5.54 -13.95 10.83
N HIS A 22 5.24 -12.67 10.59
CA HIS A 22 5.78 -11.87 9.51
C HIS A 22 6.36 -10.57 10.07
N THR A 23 7.39 -10.07 9.43
CA THR A 23 7.96 -8.75 9.69
C THR A 23 8.50 -8.22 8.37
N ASN A 24 8.03 -7.06 7.95
CA ASN A 24 8.43 -6.39 6.72
C ASN A 24 9.24 -5.11 7.00
N GLN A 25 9.61 -4.34 5.97
CA GLN A 25 10.50 -3.19 6.09
C GLN A 25 9.90 -2.03 6.90
N LEU A 26 8.58 -2.00 7.10
CA LEU A 26 7.91 -0.95 7.87
C LEU A 26 8.22 -0.98 9.37
N VAL A 27 8.82 -2.06 9.88
CA VAL A 27 9.19 -2.19 11.31
C VAL A 27 10.17 -1.12 11.78
N ASN A 28 10.90 -0.49 10.87
CA ASN A 28 11.88 0.55 11.16
C ASN A 28 11.32 1.98 11.01
N GLU A 29 10.04 2.12 10.64
CA GLU A 29 9.41 3.40 10.44
C GLU A 29 8.95 4.06 11.74
N SER A 30 8.72 5.38 11.71
CA SER A 30 8.23 6.16 12.86
C SER A 30 6.70 6.37 12.84
N SER A 31 6.09 6.29 11.66
CA SER A 31 4.65 6.45 11.50
C SER A 31 3.88 5.35 12.23
N PRO A 32 2.93 5.70 13.13
CA PRO A 32 2.05 4.72 13.75
C PRO A 32 1.22 3.93 12.73
N TYR A 33 0.84 4.57 11.60
CA TYR A 33 0.12 3.91 10.53
C TYR A 33 0.98 2.88 9.81
N LEU A 34 2.23 3.20 9.49
CA LEU A 34 3.14 2.26 8.84
C LEU A 34 3.49 1.10 9.78
N LEU A 35 3.78 1.38 11.05
CA LEU A 35 4.07 0.35 12.07
C LEU A 35 2.92 -0.63 12.25
N GLN A 36 1.66 -0.19 12.13
CA GLN A 36 0.48 -1.04 12.17
C GLN A 36 0.53 -2.15 11.10
N HIS A 37 1.10 -1.86 9.94
CA HIS A 37 1.26 -2.80 8.84
C HIS A 37 2.59 -3.59 8.85
N ALA A 38 3.46 -3.37 9.83
CA ALA A 38 4.79 -3.99 9.91
C ALA A 38 4.78 -5.53 10.02
N HIS A 39 3.65 -6.08 10.47
CA HIS A 39 3.47 -7.53 10.68
C HIS A 39 2.47 -8.17 9.73
N ASN A 40 2.01 -7.47 8.71
CA ASN A 40 1.24 -8.07 7.63
C ASN A 40 2.11 -9.09 6.87
N PRO A 41 1.52 -10.16 6.29
CA PRO A 41 2.23 -11.10 5.41
C PRO A 41 2.68 -10.46 4.09
N VAL A 42 2.15 -9.29 3.71
CA VAL A 42 2.61 -8.51 2.56
C VAL A 42 3.99 -7.92 2.85
N ASN A 43 4.93 -8.08 1.92
CA ASN A 43 6.27 -7.48 1.98
C ASN A 43 6.20 -5.98 1.66
N TRP A 44 5.70 -5.21 2.61
CA TRP A 44 5.59 -3.76 2.49
C TRP A 44 6.95 -3.09 2.63
N TYR A 45 7.20 -2.12 1.76
CA TYR A 45 8.29 -1.15 1.82
C TYR A 45 7.72 0.23 2.16
N PRO A 46 8.46 1.09 2.87
CA PRO A 46 8.20 2.52 2.84
C PRO A 46 8.54 3.08 1.45
N TRP A 47 8.04 4.27 1.13
CA TRP A 47 8.44 4.96 -0.10
C TRP A 47 9.89 5.40 0.00
N GLY A 48 10.73 4.92 -0.88
CA GLY A 48 12.15 5.25 -0.90
C GLY A 48 12.92 4.59 -2.04
N ASP A 49 14.19 4.94 -2.16
CA ASP A 49 15.06 4.49 -3.25
C ASP A 49 15.18 2.97 -3.32
N GLU A 50 15.20 2.28 -2.18
CA GLU A 50 15.30 0.82 -2.12
C GLU A 50 14.15 0.14 -2.88
N ALA A 51 12.92 0.53 -2.60
CA ALA A 51 11.74 -0.05 -3.25
C ALA A 51 11.68 0.32 -4.74
N LEU A 52 11.99 1.57 -5.08
CA LEU A 52 11.98 2.07 -6.46
C LEU A 52 13.07 1.41 -7.31
N GLN A 53 14.27 1.25 -6.78
CA GLN A 53 15.36 0.57 -7.46
C GLN A 53 15.04 -0.92 -7.66
N LYS A 54 14.51 -1.57 -6.64
CA LYS A 54 14.07 -2.97 -6.70
C LYS A 54 13.01 -3.19 -7.79
N ALA A 55 12.05 -2.28 -7.93
CA ALA A 55 11.05 -2.35 -8.99
C ALA A 55 11.66 -2.33 -10.39
N LYS A 56 12.69 -1.49 -10.60
CA LYS A 56 13.43 -1.41 -11.87
C LYS A 56 14.24 -2.67 -12.12
N GLU A 57 15.00 -3.14 -11.14
CA GLU A 57 15.85 -4.34 -11.25
C GLU A 57 15.04 -5.60 -11.53
N GLU A 58 13.90 -5.78 -10.85
CA GLU A 58 13.02 -6.93 -11.05
C GLU A 58 12.02 -6.73 -12.20
N ASN A 59 11.96 -5.54 -12.79
CA ASN A 59 10.99 -5.13 -13.81
C ASN A 59 9.54 -5.48 -13.41
N LYS A 60 9.21 -5.19 -12.14
CA LYS A 60 7.88 -5.41 -11.57
C LYS A 60 7.10 -4.11 -11.46
N PRO A 61 5.77 -4.15 -11.64
CA PRO A 61 4.93 -3.02 -11.31
C PRO A 61 4.97 -2.74 -9.81
N ILE A 62 4.83 -1.47 -9.46
CA ILE A 62 4.74 -1.04 -8.06
C ILE A 62 3.27 -0.95 -7.68
N LEU A 63 2.93 -1.49 -6.52
CA LEU A 63 1.64 -1.27 -5.87
C LEU A 63 1.84 -0.31 -4.70
N VAL A 64 1.29 0.88 -4.81
CA VAL A 64 1.27 1.88 -3.74
C VAL A 64 -0.08 1.84 -3.04
N SER A 65 -0.09 1.71 -1.72
CA SER A 65 -1.28 1.82 -0.89
C SER A 65 -1.11 2.96 0.11
N ILE A 66 -1.95 3.99 0.01
CA ILE A 66 -1.90 5.20 0.83
C ILE A 66 -3.08 5.23 1.78
N GLY A 67 -2.84 5.62 3.02
CA GLY A 67 -3.86 5.78 4.03
C GLY A 67 -3.36 6.61 5.21
N TYR A 68 -4.02 6.49 6.36
CA TYR A 68 -3.65 7.15 7.61
C TYR A 68 -4.23 6.41 8.83
N ALA A 69 -3.74 6.69 10.01
CA ALA A 69 -4.04 5.91 11.21
C ALA A 69 -5.54 5.85 11.57
N ALA A 70 -6.30 6.93 11.36
CA ALA A 70 -7.74 6.96 11.66
C ALA A 70 -8.65 6.51 10.48
N CYS A 71 -8.08 5.98 9.40
CA CYS A 71 -8.82 5.60 8.19
C CYS A 71 -9.59 4.29 8.39
N HIS A 72 -10.91 4.36 8.57
CA HIS A 72 -11.76 3.18 8.76
C HIS A 72 -11.64 2.15 7.64
N TRP A 73 -11.80 2.58 6.38
CA TRP A 73 -11.75 1.67 5.24
C TRP A 73 -10.35 1.11 4.94
N CYS A 74 -9.28 1.79 5.41
CA CYS A 74 -7.93 1.25 5.36
C CYS A 74 -7.81 0.02 6.27
N HIS A 75 -8.34 0.10 7.50
CA HIS A 75 -8.38 -1.02 8.44
C HIS A 75 -9.27 -2.17 7.96
N VAL A 76 -10.39 -1.85 7.27
CA VAL A 76 -11.23 -2.88 6.65
C VAL A 76 -10.43 -3.64 5.60
N MET A 77 -9.78 -2.93 4.67
CA MET A 77 -9.00 -3.55 3.59
C MET A 77 -7.76 -4.31 4.12
N GLU A 78 -7.17 -3.84 5.21
CA GLU A 78 -6.09 -4.55 5.90
C GLU A 78 -6.54 -5.94 6.34
N ARG A 79 -7.60 -6.01 7.14
CA ARG A 79 -8.13 -7.29 7.65
C ARG A 79 -8.63 -8.22 6.56
N GLU A 80 -9.25 -7.67 5.52
CA GLU A 80 -9.85 -8.47 4.44
C GLU A 80 -8.82 -8.96 3.40
N SER A 81 -7.76 -8.18 3.16
CA SER A 81 -6.86 -8.42 2.03
C SER A 81 -5.38 -8.48 2.39
N PHE A 82 -4.89 -7.58 3.26
CA PHE A 82 -3.45 -7.49 3.53
C PHE A 82 -2.98 -8.47 4.62
N GLU A 83 -3.89 -8.95 5.46
CA GLU A 83 -3.63 -10.01 6.45
C GLU A 83 -3.86 -11.42 5.87
N ASP A 84 -4.48 -11.54 4.68
CA ASP A 84 -4.70 -12.82 4.02
C ASP A 84 -3.43 -13.33 3.34
N GLU A 85 -2.96 -14.51 3.75
CA GLU A 85 -1.74 -15.13 3.26
C GLU A 85 -1.75 -15.41 1.76
N SER A 86 -2.90 -15.80 1.21
CA SER A 86 -3.02 -16.13 -0.21
C SER A 86 -2.96 -14.88 -1.08
N THR A 87 -3.59 -13.80 -0.64
CA THR A 87 -3.54 -12.49 -1.27
C THR A 87 -2.14 -11.89 -1.17
N ALA A 88 -1.51 -11.99 0.01
CA ALA A 88 -0.16 -11.52 0.23
C ALA A 88 0.86 -12.25 -0.67
N ALA A 89 0.70 -13.56 -0.88
CA ALA A 89 1.55 -14.32 -1.79
C ALA A 89 1.49 -13.77 -3.22
N ILE A 90 0.30 -13.47 -3.75
CA ILE A 90 0.12 -12.85 -5.08
C ILE A 90 0.80 -11.49 -5.13
N MET A 91 0.58 -10.65 -4.11
CA MET A 91 1.15 -9.32 -4.03
C MET A 91 2.69 -9.37 -4.00
N ASN A 92 3.27 -10.25 -3.18
CA ASN A 92 4.72 -10.39 -3.00
C ASN A 92 5.42 -10.95 -4.24
N GLU A 93 4.77 -11.86 -4.97
CA GLU A 93 5.34 -12.47 -6.17
C GLU A 93 5.39 -11.47 -7.33
N HIS A 94 4.35 -10.66 -7.50
CA HIS A 94 4.13 -9.92 -8.74
C HIS A 94 4.35 -8.42 -8.64
N PHE A 95 4.42 -7.85 -7.42
CA PHE A 95 4.55 -6.42 -7.21
C PHE A 95 5.68 -6.09 -6.24
N ILE A 96 6.18 -4.86 -6.35
CA ILE A 96 6.88 -4.20 -5.25
C ILE A 96 5.82 -3.39 -4.49
N ASN A 97 5.55 -3.78 -3.24
CA ASN A 97 4.45 -3.25 -2.44
C ASN A 97 4.95 -2.10 -1.56
N ILE A 98 4.44 -0.90 -1.78
CA ILE A 98 4.82 0.31 -1.04
C ILE A 98 3.62 0.79 -0.22
N LYS A 99 3.86 1.06 1.07
CA LYS A 99 2.88 1.66 1.97
C LYS A 99 3.27 3.09 2.27
N ILE A 100 2.29 4.01 2.22
CA ILE A 100 2.51 5.43 2.46
C ILE A 100 1.51 5.93 3.50
N ASP A 101 2.03 6.66 4.50
CA ASP A 101 1.22 7.47 5.38
C ASP A 101 1.05 8.87 4.74
N ARG A 102 -0.20 9.23 4.43
CA ARG A 102 -0.51 10.54 3.85
C ARG A 102 -0.19 11.70 4.79
N GLU A 103 -0.15 11.47 6.10
CA GLU A 103 0.17 12.51 7.08
C GLU A 103 1.67 12.83 7.07
N GLU A 104 2.53 11.86 6.74
CA GLU A 104 3.97 12.07 6.55
C GLU A 104 4.33 12.49 5.12
N ARG A 105 3.60 11.98 4.10
CA ARG A 105 3.88 12.24 2.69
C ARG A 105 2.63 12.79 1.95
N PRO A 106 2.15 13.98 2.36
CA PRO A 106 1.02 14.63 1.68
C PRO A 106 1.30 14.99 0.21
N ASP A 107 2.57 15.18 -0.14
CA ASP A 107 3.04 15.39 -1.51
C ASP A 107 2.69 14.20 -2.43
N LEU A 108 3.01 12.98 -2.00
CA LEU A 108 2.73 11.75 -2.74
C LEU A 108 1.22 11.45 -2.75
N ASP A 109 0.55 11.67 -1.62
CA ASP A 109 -0.90 11.52 -1.53
C ASP A 109 -1.60 12.39 -2.58
N HIS A 110 -1.21 13.66 -2.69
CA HIS A 110 -1.80 14.59 -3.65
C HIS A 110 -1.58 14.13 -5.10
N ILE A 111 -0.33 13.81 -5.47
CA ILE A 111 0.02 13.39 -6.84
C ILE A 111 -0.77 12.15 -7.27
N TYR A 112 -0.81 11.12 -6.41
CA TYR A 112 -1.49 9.87 -6.75
C TYR A 112 -3.01 9.95 -6.59
N MET A 113 -3.52 10.82 -5.73
CA MET A 113 -4.95 11.14 -5.66
C MET A 113 -5.43 11.78 -6.96
N ASP A 114 -4.70 12.77 -7.47
CA ASP A 114 -5.02 13.42 -8.76
C ASP A 114 -5.00 12.40 -9.90
N ALA A 115 -4.01 11.50 -9.91
CA ALA A 115 -3.92 10.46 -10.91
C ALA A 115 -5.14 9.52 -10.87
N VAL A 116 -5.54 9.06 -9.68
CA VAL A 116 -6.70 8.17 -9.53
C VAL A 116 -7.99 8.90 -9.87
N GLN A 117 -8.16 10.15 -9.47
CA GLN A 117 -9.32 10.96 -9.85
C GLN A 117 -9.41 11.16 -11.35
N ALA A 118 -8.29 11.41 -12.03
CA ALA A 118 -8.26 11.55 -13.49
C ALA A 118 -8.65 10.24 -14.21
N MET A 119 -8.24 9.09 -13.67
CA MET A 119 -8.55 7.78 -14.26
C MET A 119 -9.97 7.29 -13.97
N THR A 120 -10.50 7.56 -12.77
CA THR A 120 -11.73 6.92 -12.27
C THR A 120 -12.90 7.88 -12.02
N GLY A 121 -12.63 9.18 -12.02
CA GLY A 121 -13.62 10.22 -11.66
C GLY A 121 -13.87 10.33 -10.16
N SER A 122 -13.19 9.57 -9.31
CA SER A 122 -13.38 9.59 -7.85
C SER A 122 -12.07 9.32 -7.11
N GLY A 123 -11.99 9.78 -5.85
CA GLY A 123 -10.85 9.56 -4.97
C GLY A 123 -11.28 9.27 -3.54
N GLY A 124 -10.34 8.92 -2.67
CA GLY A 124 -10.56 8.60 -1.27
C GLY A 124 -9.54 7.60 -0.74
N TRP A 125 -9.66 7.25 0.53
CA TRP A 125 -8.77 6.30 1.20
C TRP A 125 -9.53 5.06 1.66
N PRO A 126 -8.85 3.87 1.60
CA PRO A 126 -7.48 3.68 1.12
C PRO A 126 -7.35 4.04 -0.36
N LEU A 127 -6.23 4.63 -0.74
CA LEU A 127 -5.89 4.92 -2.13
C LEU A 127 -4.89 3.86 -2.59
N ASN A 128 -5.27 3.08 -3.60
CA ASN A 128 -4.42 2.02 -4.16
C ASN A 128 -4.09 2.36 -5.61
N VAL A 129 -2.80 2.46 -5.93
CA VAL A 129 -2.33 2.89 -7.25
C VAL A 129 -1.28 1.91 -7.76
N PHE A 130 -1.41 1.52 -9.01
CA PHE A 130 -0.44 0.68 -9.70
C PHE A 130 0.42 1.56 -10.61
N LEU A 131 1.73 1.44 -10.42
CA LEU A 131 2.71 2.23 -11.14
C LEU A 131 3.60 1.33 -12.00
N THR A 132 4.13 1.89 -13.08
CA THR A 132 5.26 1.30 -13.78
C THR A 132 6.51 1.26 -12.88
N PRO A 133 7.57 0.51 -13.22
CA PRO A 133 8.83 0.54 -12.47
C PRO A 133 9.46 1.95 -12.37
N ASP A 134 9.08 2.88 -13.25
CA ASP A 134 9.49 4.28 -13.23
C ASP A 134 8.54 5.18 -12.40
N ALA A 135 7.71 4.58 -11.56
CA ALA A 135 6.77 5.25 -10.66
C ALA A 135 5.67 6.09 -11.36
N LYS A 136 5.34 5.78 -12.62
CA LYS A 136 4.26 6.43 -13.38
C LYS A 136 2.96 5.67 -13.22
N PRO A 137 1.85 6.33 -12.81
CA PRO A 137 0.58 5.66 -12.55
C PRO A 137 -0.11 5.22 -13.85
N PHE A 138 -0.69 4.01 -13.85
CA PHE A 138 -1.46 3.49 -14.99
C PHE A 138 -2.81 2.89 -14.62
N TYR A 139 -3.04 2.52 -13.36
CA TYR A 139 -4.30 2.03 -12.84
C TYR A 139 -4.44 2.35 -11.36
N GLY A 140 -5.66 2.42 -10.85
CA GLY A 140 -5.88 2.66 -9.44
C GLY A 140 -7.34 2.69 -9.03
N GLY A 141 -7.54 2.88 -7.76
CA GLY A 141 -8.85 2.99 -7.13
C GLY A 141 -8.72 3.20 -5.63
N THR A 142 -9.85 3.17 -4.96
CA THR A 142 -9.89 3.33 -3.51
C THR A 142 -10.01 1.96 -2.81
N TYR A 143 -11.07 1.70 -2.09
CA TYR A 143 -11.32 0.41 -1.50
C TYR A 143 -11.73 -0.63 -2.56
N PHE A 144 -11.15 -1.81 -2.48
CA PHE A 144 -11.51 -2.99 -3.27
C PHE A 144 -12.03 -4.07 -2.32
N PRO A 145 -13.25 -4.62 -2.56
CA PRO A 145 -13.84 -5.60 -1.67
C PRO A 145 -13.12 -6.97 -1.75
N LEU A 146 -13.29 -7.79 -0.72
CA LEU A 146 -12.80 -9.16 -0.68
C LEU A 146 -13.42 -10.03 -1.79
N GLN A 147 -14.70 -9.82 -2.08
CA GLN A 147 -15.44 -10.49 -3.15
C GLN A 147 -16.08 -9.44 -4.05
N ARG A 148 -16.29 -9.79 -5.33
CA ARG A 148 -16.96 -8.91 -6.28
C ARG A 148 -18.30 -8.43 -5.72
N ALA A 149 -18.47 -7.12 -5.59
CA ALA A 149 -19.65 -6.48 -5.02
C ALA A 149 -19.96 -5.14 -5.71
N PHE A 150 -21.23 -4.80 -5.85
CA PHE A 150 -21.70 -3.53 -6.41
C PHE A 150 -21.03 -3.17 -7.75
N ASN A 151 -20.90 -4.15 -8.63
CA ASN A 151 -20.22 -4.03 -9.94
C ASN A 151 -18.73 -3.63 -9.86
N ARG A 152 -18.09 -3.81 -8.70
CA ARG A 152 -16.65 -3.62 -8.50
C ARG A 152 -15.94 -4.98 -8.44
N PRO A 153 -14.78 -5.13 -9.10
CA PRO A 153 -13.98 -6.33 -8.98
C PRO A 153 -13.48 -6.50 -7.54
N SER A 154 -13.23 -7.74 -7.13
CA SER A 154 -12.54 -8.01 -5.87
C SER A 154 -11.06 -7.57 -5.95
N TRP A 155 -10.41 -7.51 -4.78
CA TRP A 155 -8.98 -7.18 -4.74
C TRP A 155 -8.14 -8.19 -5.53
N GLN A 156 -8.37 -9.49 -5.35
CA GLN A 156 -7.64 -10.51 -6.10
C GLN A 156 -7.90 -10.44 -7.61
N GLU A 157 -9.17 -10.24 -8.04
CA GLU A 157 -9.48 -10.02 -9.46
C GLU A 157 -8.74 -8.81 -10.03
N THR A 158 -8.63 -7.74 -9.27
CA THR A 158 -7.87 -6.55 -9.65
C THR A 158 -6.39 -6.85 -9.80
N LEU A 159 -5.78 -7.54 -8.81
CA LEU A 159 -4.38 -7.94 -8.88
C LEU A 159 -4.10 -8.78 -10.14
N TYR A 160 -4.89 -9.82 -10.39
CA TYR A 160 -4.72 -10.67 -11.58
C TYR A 160 -4.93 -9.90 -12.90
N GLY A 161 -5.90 -9.00 -12.93
CA GLY A 161 -6.12 -8.14 -14.10
C GLY A 161 -4.93 -7.24 -14.42
N VAL A 162 -4.33 -6.64 -13.38
CA VAL A 162 -3.12 -5.81 -13.53
C VAL A 162 -1.91 -6.66 -13.94
N ILE A 163 -1.70 -7.82 -13.32
CA ILE A 163 -0.61 -8.74 -13.67
C ILE A 163 -0.70 -9.14 -15.14
N GLN A 164 -1.88 -9.55 -15.58
CA GLN A 164 -2.10 -9.96 -16.97
C GLN A 164 -1.85 -8.78 -17.93
N ALA A 165 -2.42 -7.61 -17.64
CA ALA A 165 -2.25 -6.43 -18.48
C ALA A 165 -0.76 -6.00 -18.55
N PHE A 166 -0.05 -5.99 -17.43
CA PHE A 166 1.37 -5.62 -17.38
C PHE A 166 2.25 -6.59 -18.18
N ARG A 167 1.91 -7.87 -18.20
CA ARG A 167 2.65 -8.88 -18.97
C ARG A 167 2.33 -8.85 -20.47
N GLU A 168 1.05 -8.69 -20.84
CA GLU A 168 0.59 -8.87 -22.22
C GLU A 168 0.52 -7.56 -23.00
N ARG A 169 0.32 -6.41 -22.32
CA ARG A 169 0.09 -5.10 -22.94
C ARG A 169 1.03 -4.02 -22.41
N ARG A 170 2.31 -4.39 -22.18
CA ARG A 170 3.31 -3.48 -21.57
C ARG A 170 3.43 -2.14 -22.31
N HIS A 171 3.50 -2.14 -23.64
CA HIS A 171 3.61 -0.91 -24.42
C HIS A 171 2.41 0.04 -24.26
N GLU A 172 1.20 -0.53 -24.15
CA GLU A 172 -0.01 0.26 -23.92
C GLU A 172 0.01 0.90 -22.53
N ILE A 173 0.43 0.13 -21.52
CA ILE A 173 0.58 0.61 -20.14
C ILE A 173 1.61 1.73 -20.07
N ASP A 174 2.79 1.55 -20.65
CA ASP A 174 3.86 2.55 -20.60
C ASP A 174 3.42 3.85 -21.31
N ALA A 175 2.75 3.75 -22.47
CA ALA A 175 2.21 4.91 -23.19
C ALA A 175 1.10 5.61 -22.39
N GLN A 176 0.18 4.87 -21.79
CA GLN A 176 -0.89 5.43 -20.97
C GLN A 176 -0.34 6.14 -19.71
N ALA A 177 0.62 5.52 -19.04
CA ALA A 177 1.28 6.08 -17.86
C ALA A 177 2.03 7.38 -18.18
N GLU A 178 2.72 7.42 -19.32
CA GLU A 178 3.40 8.63 -19.80
C GLU A 178 2.40 9.76 -20.05
N ASN A 179 1.38 9.50 -20.88
CA ASN A 179 0.36 10.49 -21.22
C ASN A 179 -0.35 11.06 -19.98
N LEU A 180 -0.68 10.21 -19.00
CA LEU A 180 -1.29 10.64 -17.75
C LEU A 180 -0.33 11.52 -16.95
N THR A 181 0.93 11.13 -16.85
CA THR A 181 1.95 11.88 -16.10
C THR A 181 2.18 13.25 -16.72
N GLU A 182 2.27 13.34 -18.06
CA GLU A 182 2.39 14.61 -18.78
C GLU A 182 1.18 15.51 -18.53
N HIS A 183 -0.04 14.97 -18.62
CA HIS A 183 -1.27 15.71 -18.37
C HIS A 183 -1.33 16.30 -16.97
N LEU A 184 -1.00 15.51 -15.95
CA LEU A 184 -0.96 15.96 -14.55
C LEU A 184 0.10 17.04 -14.32
N THR A 185 1.28 16.88 -14.92
CA THR A 185 2.34 17.88 -14.84
C THR A 185 1.93 19.21 -15.45
N GLN A 186 1.26 19.19 -16.59
CA GLN A 186 0.75 20.40 -17.25
C GLN A 186 -0.34 21.06 -16.42
N SER A 187 -1.29 20.31 -15.88
CA SER A 187 -2.37 20.82 -15.04
C SER A 187 -1.84 21.53 -13.80
N ASN A 188 -0.85 20.94 -13.12
CA ASN A 188 -0.21 21.53 -11.95
C ASN A 188 0.61 22.78 -12.30
N ALA A 189 1.27 22.81 -13.47
CA ALA A 189 1.99 23.99 -13.96
C ALA A 189 1.04 25.17 -14.24
N PHE A 190 -0.17 24.91 -14.77
CA PHE A 190 -1.19 25.95 -14.97
C PHE A 190 -1.74 26.48 -13.63
N GLY A 191 -1.93 25.62 -12.62
CA GLY A 191 -2.36 26.02 -11.30
C GLY A 191 -1.36 26.96 -10.61
N LEU A 192 -0.07 26.66 -10.68
CA LEU A 192 1.00 27.48 -10.14
C LEU A 192 1.13 28.84 -10.85
N LYS A 193 0.87 28.90 -12.17
CA LYS A 193 0.91 30.15 -12.94
C LYS A 193 -0.21 31.09 -12.53
N LYS A 194 -1.38 30.58 -12.21
CA LYS A 194 -2.55 31.37 -11.80
C LYS A 194 -2.39 31.97 -10.39
N ILE A 195 -1.64 31.32 -9.50
CA ILE A 195 -1.35 31.81 -8.14
C ILE A 195 -0.32 32.95 -8.16
N ASN A 196 0.53 33.04 -9.17
CA ASN A 196 1.57 34.07 -9.28
C ASN A 196 1.12 35.32 -10.08
N GLU A 197 -0.11 35.34 -10.58
CA GLU A 197 -0.69 36.48 -11.34
C GLU A 197 -1.72 37.30 -10.54
N ASP A 198 -2.05 36.90 -9.30
CA ASP A 198 -2.89 37.61 -8.34
C ASP A 198 -2.01 38.26 -7.24
#